data_be886eff1c6d4d5a39aa22744866f763
#
_entry.id   be886eff1c6d4d5a39aa22744866f763
#
_cell.length_a   1.000
_cell.length_b   1.000
_cell.length_c   1.000
_cell.angle_alpha   90.00
_cell.angle_beta   90.00
_cell.angle_gamma   90.00
#
_symmetry.space_group_name_H-M   'P 1'
#
loop_
_entity.id
_entity.type
_entity.pdbx_description
1 polymer ?
#
loop_
_entity_poly.entity_id
_entity_poly.type
_entity_poly.pdbx_seq_one_letter_code
_entity_poly.pdbx_strand_id
1 'polypeptide(L)'
;MFSKEALSEIENLISIKEKIVIVTHYNPDGDAIGSSLGLKHFLRNRGVEAEIIVPNDFPKFLKWMPEAKKITIAEYKKKKAIELIEAADVVFCLDFNTYTRIGMVGDWVSNSKAVKILIDHHQQPGEFDFVYSDTNIPATSQMVYHFIEALGQENLVDEETRAGPCK
;
A
#
# COMPACT_ATOMS: atom_id res chain seq x y z
N MET A 1 4.26 3.55 14.98
CA MET A 1 4.48 2.09 14.79
C MET A 1 3.24 1.34 15.27
N PHE A 2 2.87 0.23 14.65
CA PHE A 2 1.82 -0.66 15.18
C PHE A 2 2.20 -1.24 16.55
N SER A 3 1.22 -1.53 17.40
CA SER A 3 1.45 -2.31 18.62
C SER A 3 1.87 -3.76 18.27
N LYS A 4 2.43 -4.48 19.24
CA LYS A 4 2.81 -5.89 19.03
C LYS A 4 1.61 -6.76 18.68
N GLU A 5 0.48 -6.50 19.31
CA GLU A 5 -0.79 -7.18 19.08
C GLU A 5 -1.26 -6.92 17.64
N ALA A 6 -1.30 -5.65 17.20
CA ALA A 6 -1.67 -5.28 15.85
C ALA A 6 -0.73 -5.89 14.80
N LEU A 7 0.59 -5.89 15.04
CA LEU A 7 1.56 -6.55 14.15
C LEU A 7 1.29 -8.05 14.02
N SER A 8 1.00 -8.74 15.12
CA SER A 8 0.69 -10.17 15.11
C SER A 8 -0.60 -10.47 14.33
N GLU A 9 -1.63 -9.63 14.50
CA GLU A 9 -2.89 -9.77 13.75
C GLU A 9 -2.68 -9.50 12.25
N ILE A 10 -1.94 -8.44 11.89
CA ILE A 10 -1.62 -8.10 10.49
C ILE A 10 -0.79 -9.23 9.86
N GLU A 11 0.22 -9.75 10.55
CA GLU A 11 1.03 -10.85 10.06
C GLU A 11 0.20 -12.10 9.79
N ASN A 12 -0.73 -12.44 10.70
CA ASN A 12 -1.67 -13.53 10.51
C ASN A 12 -2.58 -13.29 9.29
N LEU A 13 -3.15 -12.09 9.15
CA LEU A 13 -3.97 -11.70 8.00
C LEU A 13 -3.20 -11.88 6.68
N ILE A 14 -1.98 -11.38 6.58
CA ILE A 14 -1.14 -11.51 5.38
C ILE A 14 -0.84 -12.99 5.07
N SER A 15 -0.68 -13.82 6.08
CA SER A 15 -0.31 -15.23 5.92
C SER A 15 -1.46 -16.13 5.46
N ILE A 16 -2.71 -15.78 5.80
CA ILE A 16 -3.90 -16.61 5.52
C ILE A 16 -4.80 -16.04 4.41
N LYS A 17 -4.61 -14.77 4.03
CA LYS A 17 -5.43 -14.09 3.02
C LYS A 17 -4.73 -14.07 1.67
N GLU A 18 -5.50 -14.36 0.61
CA GLU A 18 -4.97 -14.50 -0.74
C GLU A 18 -5.10 -13.24 -1.58
N LYS A 19 -6.07 -12.36 -1.25
CA LYS A 19 -6.42 -11.21 -2.06
C LYS A 19 -6.05 -9.91 -1.36
N ILE A 20 -4.85 -9.43 -1.65
CA ILE A 20 -4.33 -8.19 -1.10
C ILE A 20 -4.30 -7.12 -2.19
N VAL A 21 -4.83 -5.95 -1.86
CA VAL A 21 -4.78 -4.75 -2.70
C VAL A 21 -4.00 -3.66 -1.96
N ILE A 22 -3.21 -2.91 -2.70
CA ILE A 22 -2.49 -1.73 -2.23
C ILE A 22 -3.05 -0.52 -2.97
N VAL A 23 -3.44 0.52 -2.23
CA VAL A 23 -3.94 1.78 -2.82
C VAL A 23 -3.12 2.95 -2.32
N THR A 24 -2.99 3.99 -3.15
CA THR A 24 -2.32 5.24 -2.78
C THR A 24 -3.08 6.46 -3.31
N HIS A 25 -2.60 7.68 -3.00
CA HIS A 25 -3.35 8.91 -3.23
C HIS A 25 -3.52 9.28 -4.71
N TYR A 26 -4.43 10.23 -4.98
CA TYR A 26 -4.62 10.87 -6.28
C TYR A 26 -3.39 11.70 -6.66
N ASN A 27 -3.01 11.69 -7.95
CA ASN A 27 -1.73 12.23 -8.45
C ASN A 27 -0.52 11.61 -7.73
N PRO A 28 -0.31 10.27 -7.85
CA PRO A 28 0.74 9.59 -7.11
C PRO A 28 2.13 10.12 -7.48
N ASP A 29 2.92 10.40 -6.47
CA ASP A 29 4.32 10.83 -6.59
C ASP A 29 5.31 9.67 -6.40
N GLY A 30 6.58 9.99 -6.21
CA GLY A 30 7.64 8.99 -6.04
C GLY A 30 7.50 8.19 -4.75
N ASP A 31 7.04 8.81 -3.65
CA ASP A 31 6.83 8.12 -2.37
C ASP A 31 5.63 7.18 -2.43
N ALA A 32 4.52 7.66 -3.02
CA ALA A 32 3.31 6.86 -3.22
C ALA A 32 3.56 5.59 -4.07
N ILE A 33 4.23 5.75 -5.22
CA ILE A 33 4.55 4.62 -6.12
C ILE A 33 5.62 3.73 -5.50
N GLY A 34 6.66 4.31 -4.91
CA GLY A 34 7.76 3.56 -4.33
C GLY A 34 7.36 2.73 -3.11
N SER A 35 6.61 3.32 -2.17
CA SER A 35 6.07 2.59 -1.02
C SER A 35 5.16 1.44 -1.44
N SER A 36 4.30 1.67 -2.45
CA SER A 36 3.40 0.65 -2.98
C SER A 36 4.14 -0.51 -3.64
N LEU A 37 5.14 -0.22 -4.48
CA LEU A 37 5.97 -1.25 -5.13
C LEU A 37 6.84 -1.98 -4.12
N GLY A 38 7.46 -1.27 -3.17
CA GLY A 38 8.27 -1.86 -2.11
C GLY A 38 7.47 -2.86 -1.27
N LEU A 39 6.26 -2.48 -0.83
CA LEU A 39 5.38 -3.39 -0.11
C LEU A 39 4.96 -4.59 -0.97
N LYS A 40 4.61 -4.37 -2.24
CA LYS A 40 4.25 -5.46 -3.16
C LYS A 40 5.39 -6.46 -3.34
N HIS A 41 6.63 -6.00 -3.53
CA HIS A 41 7.79 -6.87 -3.70
C HIS A 41 8.09 -7.67 -2.42
N PHE A 42 7.99 -7.03 -1.26
CA PHE A 42 8.09 -7.71 0.03
C PHE A 42 7.05 -8.83 0.18
N LEU A 43 5.77 -8.54 -0.11
CA LEU A 43 4.70 -9.54 -0.06
C LEU A 43 4.95 -10.70 -1.03
N ARG A 44 5.38 -10.40 -2.27
CA ARG A 44 5.76 -11.42 -3.25
C ARG A 44 6.89 -12.32 -2.75
N ASN A 45 7.91 -11.75 -2.08
CA ASN A 45 9.02 -12.52 -1.51
C ASN A 45 8.58 -13.41 -0.35
N ARG A 46 7.42 -13.15 0.24
CA ARG A 46 6.71 -14.04 1.19
C ARG A 46 5.83 -15.09 0.50
N GLY A 47 5.73 -15.08 -0.84
CA GLY A 47 4.80 -15.92 -1.58
C GLY A 47 3.36 -15.40 -1.61
N VAL A 48 3.14 -14.12 -1.32
CA VAL A 48 1.83 -13.46 -1.31
C VAL A 48 1.74 -12.46 -2.45
N GLU A 49 0.76 -12.65 -3.34
CA GLU A 49 0.52 -11.71 -4.44
C GLU A 49 -0.34 -10.53 -4.00
N ALA A 50 0.01 -9.35 -4.48
CA ALA A 50 -0.76 -8.12 -4.24
C ALA A 50 -0.95 -7.33 -5.54
N GLU A 51 -2.11 -6.69 -5.68
CA GLU A 51 -2.40 -5.78 -6.78
C GLU A 51 -2.31 -4.33 -6.32
N ILE A 52 -1.68 -3.47 -7.12
CA ILE A 52 -1.63 -2.03 -6.83
C ILE A 52 -2.66 -1.31 -7.68
N ILE A 53 -3.46 -0.44 -7.06
CA ILE A 53 -4.43 0.42 -7.71
C ILE A 53 -4.10 1.87 -7.38
N VAL A 54 -4.01 2.71 -8.41
CA VAL A 54 -3.89 4.16 -8.28
C VAL A 54 -5.12 4.83 -8.89
N PRO A 55 -5.58 5.98 -8.34
CA PRO A 55 -6.77 6.66 -8.86
C PRO A 55 -6.62 7.12 -10.31
N ASN A 56 -5.48 7.74 -10.63
CA ASN A 56 -5.14 8.28 -11.96
C ASN A 56 -3.70 7.98 -12.35
N ASP A 57 -3.32 8.32 -13.57
CA ASP A 57 -1.97 8.06 -14.09
C ASP A 57 -0.91 8.88 -13.33
N PHE A 58 0.29 8.36 -13.28
CA PHE A 58 1.44 8.92 -12.58
C PHE A 58 2.57 9.31 -13.55
N PRO A 59 3.54 10.14 -13.12
CA PRO A 59 4.59 10.66 -14.00
C PRO A 59 5.37 9.57 -14.75
N LYS A 60 5.61 9.78 -16.04
CA LYS A 60 6.32 8.82 -16.92
C LYS A 60 7.70 8.43 -16.39
N PHE A 61 8.39 9.36 -15.72
CA PHE A 61 9.70 9.11 -15.15
C PHE A 61 9.69 8.13 -13.95
N LEU A 62 8.53 7.73 -13.43
CA LEU A 62 8.39 6.68 -12.42
C LEU A 62 8.12 5.29 -13.06
N LYS A 63 7.77 5.24 -14.36
CA LYS A 63 7.41 3.97 -15.04
C LYS A 63 8.60 3.05 -15.34
N TRP A 64 9.82 3.45 -15.02
CA TRP A 64 10.99 2.59 -15.11
C TRP A 64 11.12 1.63 -13.93
N MET A 65 10.49 1.94 -12.79
CA MET A 65 10.55 1.06 -11.62
C MET A 65 10.00 -0.33 -11.95
N PRO A 66 10.60 -1.39 -11.38
CA PRO A 66 10.13 -2.75 -11.58
C PRO A 66 8.64 -2.87 -11.30
N GLU A 67 7.91 -3.51 -12.20
CA GLU A 67 6.45 -3.73 -12.15
C GLU A 67 5.54 -2.47 -12.16
N ALA A 68 6.08 -1.24 -12.22
CA ALA A 68 5.26 -0.02 -12.28
C ALA A 68 4.23 -0.03 -13.44
N LYS A 69 4.57 -0.68 -14.57
CA LYS A 69 3.66 -0.82 -15.72
C LYS A 69 2.49 -1.79 -15.47
N LYS A 70 2.55 -2.59 -14.41
CA LYS A 70 1.48 -3.52 -14.03
C LYS A 70 0.43 -2.87 -13.11
N ILE A 71 0.71 -1.69 -12.57
CA ILE A 71 -0.20 -0.93 -11.70
C ILE A 71 -1.52 -0.69 -12.44
N THR A 72 -2.63 -0.98 -11.78
CA THR A 72 -3.97 -0.70 -12.29
C THR A 72 -4.32 0.76 -12.05
N ILE A 73 -4.48 1.52 -13.14
CA ILE A 73 -4.93 2.91 -13.11
C ILE A 73 -6.46 2.91 -13.20
N ALA A 74 -7.13 3.32 -12.11
CA ALA A 74 -8.59 3.24 -11.99
C ALA A 74 -9.30 4.10 -13.02
N GLU A 75 -8.76 5.27 -13.36
CA GLU A 75 -9.28 6.16 -14.41
C GLU A 75 -9.41 5.44 -15.77
N TYR A 76 -8.47 4.55 -16.10
CA TYR A 76 -8.47 3.82 -17.39
C TYR A 76 -9.12 2.43 -17.29
N LYS A 77 -9.09 1.81 -16.10
CA LYS A 77 -9.55 0.43 -15.88
C LYS A 77 -10.52 0.34 -14.70
N LYS A 78 -11.52 1.21 -14.69
CA LYS A 78 -12.50 1.36 -13.59
C LYS A 78 -13.12 0.03 -13.15
N LYS A 79 -13.63 -0.75 -14.11
CA LYS A 79 -14.29 -2.04 -13.81
C LYS A 79 -13.34 -3.00 -13.11
N LYS A 80 -12.11 -3.14 -13.63
CA LYS A 80 -11.07 -4.00 -13.01
C LYS A 80 -10.73 -3.52 -11.60
N ALA A 81 -10.57 -2.21 -11.40
CA ALA A 81 -10.25 -1.65 -10.08
C ALA A 81 -11.36 -1.96 -9.06
N ILE A 82 -12.63 -1.79 -9.42
CA ILE A 82 -13.77 -2.13 -8.57
C ILE A 82 -13.76 -3.62 -8.22
N GLU A 83 -13.64 -4.50 -9.21
CA GLU A 83 -13.62 -5.96 -9.03
C GLU A 83 -12.49 -6.40 -8.08
N LEU A 84 -11.30 -5.82 -8.20
CA LEU A 84 -10.16 -6.10 -7.32
C LEU A 84 -10.44 -5.66 -5.87
N ILE A 85 -11.00 -4.47 -5.67
CA ILE A 85 -11.29 -3.93 -4.33
C ILE A 85 -12.43 -4.71 -3.66
N GLU A 86 -13.50 -5.03 -4.40
CA GLU A 86 -14.63 -5.80 -3.88
C GLU A 86 -14.23 -7.23 -3.49
N ALA A 87 -13.27 -7.81 -4.21
CA ALA A 87 -12.76 -9.15 -3.95
C ALA A 87 -11.64 -9.17 -2.88
N ALA A 88 -11.10 -8.01 -2.48
CA ALA A 88 -9.99 -7.95 -1.54
C ALA A 88 -10.37 -8.42 -0.13
N ASP A 89 -9.46 -9.16 0.49
CA ASP A 89 -9.52 -9.49 1.91
C ASP A 89 -8.83 -8.41 2.76
N VAL A 90 -7.75 -7.84 2.23
CA VAL A 90 -6.94 -6.79 2.88
C VAL A 90 -6.64 -5.68 1.88
N VAL A 91 -6.81 -4.44 2.30
CA VAL A 91 -6.38 -3.26 1.55
C VAL A 91 -5.34 -2.50 2.37
N PHE A 92 -4.12 -2.42 1.86
CA PHE A 92 -3.11 -1.50 2.37
C PHE A 92 -3.34 -0.11 1.78
N CYS A 93 -3.48 0.86 2.65
CA CYS A 93 -3.68 2.27 2.35
C CYS A 93 -2.37 3.02 2.61
N LEU A 94 -1.67 3.43 1.56
CA LEU A 94 -0.33 4.00 1.65
C LEU A 94 -0.30 5.46 1.21
N ASP A 95 0.36 6.29 2.02
CA ASP A 95 0.69 7.68 1.68
C ASP A 95 -0.53 8.60 1.52
N PHE A 96 -1.57 8.36 2.30
CA PHE A 96 -2.71 9.25 2.44
C PHE A 96 -3.41 9.05 3.78
N ASN A 97 -3.99 10.11 4.34
CA ASN A 97 -4.59 10.09 5.67
C ASN A 97 -6.11 9.85 5.68
N THR A 98 -6.81 10.09 4.58
CA THR A 98 -8.28 9.96 4.49
C THR A 98 -8.70 9.46 3.10
N TYR A 99 -9.84 8.77 3.01
CA TYR A 99 -10.37 8.24 1.73
C TYR A 99 -10.64 9.31 0.68
N THR A 100 -10.85 10.55 1.06
CA THR A 100 -11.04 11.68 0.12
C THR A 100 -9.80 11.95 -0.73
N ARG A 101 -8.60 11.59 -0.24
CA ARG A 101 -7.32 11.75 -0.94
C ARG A 101 -7.12 10.80 -2.12
N ILE A 102 -7.94 9.78 -2.22
CA ILE A 102 -7.87 8.77 -3.29
C ILE A 102 -9.04 8.86 -4.26
N GLY A 103 -9.75 9.99 -4.27
CA GLY A 103 -10.82 10.29 -5.23
C GLY A 103 -11.90 9.21 -5.25
N MET A 104 -12.34 8.79 -6.46
CA MET A 104 -13.38 7.78 -6.62
C MET A 104 -13.04 6.41 -6.02
N VAL A 105 -11.78 6.08 -5.89
CA VAL A 105 -11.31 4.83 -5.27
C VAL A 105 -11.64 4.80 -3.78
N GLY A 106 -11.75 5.98 -3.13
CA GLY A 106 -12.05 6.11 -1.73
C GLY A 106 -13.39 5.51 -1.33
N ASP A 107 -14.43 5.76 -2.11
CA ASP A 107 -15.76 5.20 -1.87
C ASP A 107 -15.76 3.68 -2.02
N TRP A 108 -15.03 3.15 -3.00
CA TRP A 108 -14.95 1.70 -3.21
C TRP A 108 -14.22 1.01 -2.06
N VAL A 109 -13.10 1.58 -1.61
CA VAL A 109 -12.32 1.04 -0.48
C VAL A 109 -13.10 1.14 0.83
N SER A 110 -13.64 2.31 1.16
CA SER A 110 -14.37 2.52 2.42
C SER A 110 -15.59 1.61 2.55
N ASN A 111 -16.31 1.35 1.45
CA ASN A 111 -17.48 0.47 1.43
C ASN A 111 -17.14 -1.02 1.28
N SER A 112 -15.88 -1.39 0.99
CA SER A 112 -15.48 -2.79 0.88
C SER A 112 -15.49 -3.50 2.24
N LYS A 113 -15.58 -4.84 2.22
CA LYS A 113 -15.50 -5.69 3.43
C LYS A 113 -14.06 -6.01 3.83
N ALA A 114 -13.08 -5.57 3.04
CA ALA A 114 -11.66 -5.80 3.31
C ALA A 114 -11.23 -5.14 4.63
N VAL A 115 -10.26 -5.73 5.30
CA VAL A 115 -9.54 -5.08 6.40
C VAL A 115 -8.64 -3.98 5.84
N LYS A 116 -8.75 -2.75 6.36
CA LYS A 116 -7.99 -1.57 5.90
C LYS A 116 -6.83 -1.31 6.84
N ILE A 117 -5.61 -1.32 6.29
CA ILE A 117 -4.37 -1.10 7.02
C ILE A 117 -3.72 0.17 6.48
N LEU A 118 -3.65 1.21 7.32
CA LEU A 118 -3.02 2.49 6.98
C LEU A 118 -1.54 2.51 7.36
N ILE A 119 -0.69 2.93 6.43
CA ILE A 119 0.70 3.35 6.69
C ILE A 119 0.89 4.71 6.01
N ASP A 120 1.05 5.76 6.80
CA ASP A 120 1.03 7.14 6.32
C ASP A 120 1.77 8.11 7.24
N HIS A 121 2.45 9.09 6.67
CA HIS A 121 3.16 10.13 7.43
C HIS A 121 2.42 11.47 7.53
N HIS A 122 1.22 11.58 6.97
CA HIS A 122 0.41 12.80 7.06
C HIS A 122 -0.29 12.91 8.42
N GLN A 123 -0.69 14.14 8.75
CA GLN A 123 -1.42 14.45 9.99
C GLN A 123 -2.89 13.99 9.91
N GLN A 124 -3.50 13.76 11.08
CA GLN A 124 -4.93 13.51 11.23
C GLN A 124 -5.45 12.34 10.38
N PRO A 125 -5.01 11.09 10.64
CA PRO A 125 -5.52 9.92 9.96
C PRO A 125 -7.03 9.75 10.21
N GLY A 126 -7.74 9.33 9.18
CA GLY A 126 -9.14 8.93 9.28
C GLY A 126 -9.33 7.59 9.99
N GLU A 127 -10.50 6.99 9.84
CA GLU A 127 -10.83 5.70 10.44
C GLU A 127 -10.40 4.54 9.54
N PHE A 128 -9.50 3.69 10.06
CA PHE A 128 -9.02 2.45 9.45
C PHE A 128 -8.96 1.37 10.52
N ASP A 129 -8.97 0.09 10.12
CA ASP A 129 -8.92 -1.02 11.08
C ASP A 129 -7.57 -1.08 11.82
N PHE A 130 -6.47 -0.81 11.11
CA PHE A 130 -5.13 -0.67 11.68
C PHE A 130 -4.48 0.62 11.17
N VAL A 131 -3.85 1.37 12.07
CA VAL A 131 -3.22 2.66 11.75
C VAL A 131 -1.76 2.69 12.20
N TYR A 132 -0.85 2.90 11.25
CA TYR A 132 0.51 3.35 11.50
C TYR A 132 0.67 4.73 10.87
N SER A 133 0.56 5.77 11.69
CA SER A 133 0.75 7.17 11.30
C SER A 133 1.86 7.78 12.15
N ASP A 134 2.83 8.43 11.50
CA ASP A 134 3.93 9.13 12.18
C ASP A 134 4.44 10.29 11.32
N THR A 135 4.12 11.51 11.74
CA THR A 135 4.50 12.74 11.03
C THR A 135 5.98 13.12 11.19
N ASN A 136 6.74 12.44 12.06
CA ASN A 136 8.17 12.67 12.22
C ASN A 136 8.99 11.90 11.17
N ILE A 137 8.39 10.94 10.50
CA ILE A 137 9.04 10.17 9.43
C ILE A 137 8.78 10.89 8.11
N PRO A 138 9.84 11.19 7.32
CA PRO A 138 9.71 12.07 6.15
C PRO A 138 9.05 11.40 4.93
N ALA A 139 8.88 10.07 4.92
CA ALA A 139 8.37 9.34 3.77
C ALA A 139 7.66 8.04 4.17
N THR A 140 6.55 7.75 3.50
CA THR A 140 5.80 6.48 3.68
C THR A 140 6.63 5.25 3.28
N SER A 141 7.51 5.37 2.30
CA SER A 141 8.44 4.29 1.93
C SER A 141 9.36 3.88 3.08
N GLN A 142 9.83 4.83 3.90
CA GLN A 142 10.58 4.52 5.10
C GLN A 142 9.70 3.82 6.16
N MET A 143 8.45 4.22 6.28
CA MET A 143 7.50 3.59 7.21
C MET A 143 7.19 2.15 6.80
N VAL A 144 7.07 1.87 5.51
CA VAL A 144 6.93 0.49 4.98
C VAL A 144 8.15 -0.35 5.35
N TYR A 145 9.35 0.21 5.24
CA TYR A 145 10.57 -0.49 5.67
C TYR A 145 10.55 -0.79 7.18
N HIS A 146 10.18 0.19 8.03
CA HIS A 146 10.05 -0.02 9.48
C HIS A 146 8.96 -1.05 9.82
N PHE A 147 7.90 -1.14 9.02
CA PHE A 147 6.88 -2.18 9.18
C PHE A 147 7.47 -3.57 8.91
N ILE A 148 8.29 -3.72 7.86
CA ILE A 148 8.99 -4.97 7.53
C ILE A 148 9.97 -5.36 8.63
N GLU A 149 10.75 -4.40 9.15
CA GLU A 149 11.65 -4.61 10.31
C GLU A 149 10.87 -5.09 11.55
N ALA A 150 9.73 -4.45 11.84
CA ALA A 150 8.89 -4.83 12.98
C ALA A 150 8.33 -6.25 12.89
N LEU A 151 8.18 -6.77 11.66
CA LEU A 151 7.84 -8.19 11.40
C LEU A 151 9.07 -9.12 11.54
N GLY A 152 10.28 -8.60 11.70
CA GLY A 152 11.53 -9.38 11.76
C GLY A 152 11.88 -10.04 10.41
N GLN A 153 11.54 -9.39 9.29
CA GLN A 153 11.63 -9.97 7.94
C GLN A 153 12.49 -9.16 6.97
N GLU A 154 13.46 -8.41 7.47
CA GLU A 154 14.39 -7.57 6.68
C GLU A 154 15.20 -8.40 5.66
N ASN A 155 15.38 -9.68 5.92
CA ASN A 155 16.03 -10.60 5.00
C ASN A 155 15.26 -10.85 3.69
N LEU A 156 13.98 -10.47 3.65
CA LEU A 156 13.15 -10.52 2.44
C LEU A 156 13.19 -9.22 1.62
N VAL A 157 13.92 -8.21 2.09
CA VAL A 157 14.12 -6.93 1.41
C VAL A 157 15.27 -7.06 0.41
N ASP A 158 14.95 -7.30 -0.85
CA ASP A 158 15.88 -7.36 -1.96
C ASP A 158 16.08 -5.99 -2.65
N GLU A 159 16.83 -5.97 -3.77
CA GLU A 159 17.10 -4.74 -4.53
C GLU A 159 15.81 -4.15 -5.13
N GLU A 160 14.84 -4.98 -5.54
CA GLU A 160 13.55 -4.52 -6.08
C GLU A 160 12.70 -3.88 -5.00
N THR A 161 12.68 -4.46 -3.81
CA THR A 161 12.01 -3.89 -2.63
C THR A 161 12.62 -2.53 -2.25
N ARG A 162 13.96 -2.39 -2.35
CA ARG A 162 14.70 -1.14 -2.07
C ARG A 162 14.63 -0.11 -3.19
N ALA A 163 14.31 -0.51 -4.41
CA ALA A 163 14.21 0.40 -5.57
C ALA A 163 12.98 1.33 -5.53
N GLY A 164 12.13 1.20 -4.53
CA GLY A 164 11.33 2.30 -4.05
C GLY A 164 12.24 3.50 -3.71
N PRO A 165 11.76 4.75 -3.60
CA PRO A 165 12.49 5.99 -3.87
C PRO A 165 13.61 6.37 -2.90
N CYS A 166 14.39 5.42 -2.40
CA CYS A 166 15.61 5.69 -1.65
C CYS A 166 16.84 5.60 -2.56
N LYS A 167 16.94 6.51 -3.52
CA LYS A 167 18.21 6.96 -4.13
C LYS A 167 18.23 8.46 -4.25
#